data_5880007548f5c2da104c1b0d8bc1936d
#
_entry.id   5880007548f5c2da104c1b0d8bc1936d
#
_cell.length_a   1.000
_cell.length_b   1.000
_cell.length_c   1.000
_cell.angle_alpha   90.00
_cell.angle_beta   90.00
_cell.angle_gamma   90.00
#
_symmetry.space_group_name_H-M   'P 1'
#
loop_
_entity.id
_entity.type
_entity.pdbx_description
1 polymer ?
#
loop_
_entity_poly.entity_id
_entity_poly.type
_entity_poly.pdbx_seq_one_letter_code
_entity_poly.pdbx_strand_id
1 'polypeptide(L)'
;MPGESIIPELYMPVTPEIVTSMTDNPGDAVETMVERLEDDHYDISDADRDLLLDLDRQIRLLGPSEFSDHRHEFLLRRGLIIAKRVGGLAAGVDDRDAAEDIVQWINTEQTGSPETNKDYRVAFRTIAKIVTDGEGYPDAVEWIPGGYPDNYDPAPDPTDMLGWEEDIQPMLDACLNSRDRALVALAWDLGPRPGELYELTPGNIVDHDYGLQVTLNGKTGRRSPVLVPSVPYVRRWLDDHPGGDTDPLWCKLSTPESISNNRVRDALKDVADRAGVEKTVTPTYFRKSSASYLASQGVSQAHLEEHHGWTRGSDIASRYIAVFDDANEREIARAHGLDVEADEPDAVGPIVCPRCEQKTPREKDACVWCGQVLSQTAAEKVEEQRQTARNDMVGADEKLANALATVENQLGDDVSLRIEGLDE
;
A
#
# COMPACT_ATOMS: atom_id res chain seq x y z
N MET A 1 15.28 43.43 8.77
CA MET A 1 14.80 42.51 9.80
C MET A 1 13.81 41.58 9.12
N PRO A 2 14.17 40.33 8.73
CA PRO A 2 13.21 39.33 8.26
C PRO A 2 12.57 38.67 9.48
N GLY A 3 11.23 38.59 9.46
CA GLY A 3 10.42 38.01 10.53
C GLY A 3 10.64 36.49 10.57
N GLU A 4 10.95 35.97 11.74
CA GLU A 4 10.97 34.55 12.06
C GLU A 4 9.53 34.00 11.97
N SER A 5 9.34 33.08 11.04
CA SER A 5 8.15 32.25 10.95
C SER A 5 8.18 31.25 12.11
N ILE A 6 7.32 31.46 13.09
CA ILE A 6 7.07 30.48 14.16
C ILE A 6 6.20 29.37 13.57
N ILE A 7 6.85 28.24 13.20
CA ILE A 7 6.17 26.98 12.93
C ILE A 7 5.73 26.46 14.31
N PRO A 8 4.47 26.13 14.56
CA PRO A 8 4.08 25.50 15.82
C PRO A 8 4.64 24.06 15.83
N GLU A 9 5.60 23.83 16.68
CA GLU A 9 6.03 22.51 17.17
C GLU A 9 4.85 21.87 17.93
N LEU A 10 3.97 21.13 17.27
CA LEU A 10 2.91 20.37 17.94
C LEU A 10 2.53 19.11 17.15
N TYR A 11 3.55 18.36 16.69
CA TYR A 11 3.40 16.96 16.40
C TYR A 11 4.33 16.20 17.34
N MET A 12 3.89 16.00 18.60
CA MET A 12 4.56 15.06 19.46
C MET A 12 4.22 13.65 18.97
N PRO A 13 5.18 12.91 18.41
CA PRO A 13 4.95 11.53 18.05
C PRO A 13 4.58 10.77 19.34
N VAL A 14 3.59 9.87 19.23
CA VAL A 14 3.28 8.87 20.25
C VAL A 14 4.62 8.27 20.69
N THR A 15 4.99 8.47 21.97
CA THR A 15 6.31 8.04 22.46
C THR A 15 6.51 6.54 22.20
N PRO A 16 7.70 6.11 21.75
CA PRO A 16 7.97 4.71 21.36
C PRO A 16 7.62 3.67 22.44
N GLU A 17 7.56 4.06 23.70
CA GLU A 17 7.31 3.16 24.84
C GLU A 17 5.91 2.52 24.89
N ILE A 18 4.89 3.11 24.23
CA ILE A 18 3.55 2.51 24.15
C ILE A 18 3.41 1.61 22.89
N VAL A 19 4.27 1.82 21.89
CA VAL A 19 4.20 1.22 20.55
C VAL A 19 5.03 -0.05 20.41
N THR A 20 5.89 -0.40 21.39
CA THR A 20 6.77 -1.56 21.28
C THR A 20 6.14 -2.87 21.75
N SER A 21 5.03 -3.28 21.11
CA SER A 21 4.86 -4.67 20.76
C SER A 21 5.10 -4.76 19.24
N MET A 22 6.28 -5.17 18.84
CA MET A 22 6.65 -5.38 17.42
C MET A 22 6.11 -6.74 16.91
N THR A 23 4.99 -7.21 17.43
CA THR A 23 4.34 -8.41 16.94
C THR A 23 3.24 -8.01 15.97
N ASP A 24 3.29 -8.56 14.75
CA ASP A 24 2.24 -8.37 13.74
C ASP A 24 0.94 -9.12 14.12
N ASN A 25 0.97 -9.90 15.20
CA ASN A 25 -0.17 -10.66 15.73
C ASN A 25 -0.84 -9.87 16.86
N PRO A 26 -2.10 -9.47 16.71
CA PRO A 26 -2.85 -8.73 17.74
C PRO A 26 -3.03 -9.51 19.05
N GLY A 27 -3.13 -10.83 19.01
CA GLY A 27 -3.22 -11.67 20.19
C GLY A 27 -1.95 -11.58 21.03
N ASP A 28 -0.77 -11.72 20.42
CA ASP A 28 0.52 -11.59 21.11
C ASP A 28 0.70 -10.17 21.68
N ALA A 29 0.17 -9.15 20.98
CA ALA A 29 0.19 -7.78 21.46
C ALA A 29 -0.67 -7.59 22.72
N VAL A 30 -1.85 -8.23 22.78
CA VAL A 30 -2.70 -8.25 23.98
C VAL A 30 -1.99 -8.93 25.13
N GLU A 31 -1.42 -10.13 24.92
CA GLU A 31 -0.68 -10.86 25.95
C GLU A 31 0.46 -10.01 26.53
N THR A 32 1.27 -9.39 25.66
CA THR A 32 2.36 -8.50 26.10
C THR A 32 1.85 -7.30 26.91
N MET A 33 0.73 -6.70 26.53
CA MET A 33 0.15 -5.57 27.28
C MET A 33 -0.37 -6.02 28.64
N VAL A 34 -1.02 -7.18 28.72
CA VAL A 34 -1.56 -7.74 29.97
C VAL A 34 -0.43 -8.10 30.94
N GLU A 35 0.62 -8.82 30.48
CA GLU A 35 1.80 -9.13 31.29
C GLU A 35 2.43 -7.85 31.88
N ARG A 36 2.57 -6.80 31.08
CA ARG A 36 3.11 -5.52 31.55
C ARG A 36 2.19 -4.77 32.51
N LEU A 37 0.87 -4.95 32.41
CA LEU A 37 -0.08 -4.41 33.38
C LEU A 37 0.04 -5.16 34.72
N GLU A 38 0.14 -6.49 34.70
CA GLU A 38 0.33 -7.33 35.89
C GLU A 38 1.66 -7.04 36.60
N ASP A 39 2.72 -6.78 35.85
CA ASP A 39 4.05 -6.48 36.36
C ASP A 39 4.25 -5.00 36.78
N ASP A 40 3.18 -4.20 36.80
CA ASP A 40 3.23 -2.75 37.13
C ASP A 40 4.25 -1.93 36.29
N HIS A 41 4.38 -2.33 35.02
CA HIS A 41 5.34 -1.70 34.12
C HIS A 41 4.91 -0.32 33.60
N TYR A 42 3.61 -0.02 33.66
CA TYR A 42 3.06 1.24 33.17
C TYR A 42 2.84 2.22 34.32
N ASP A 43 3.25 3.47 34.13
CA ASP A 43 2.99 4.56 35.07
C ASP A 43 1.52 5.04 34.93
N ILE A 44 0.62 4.31 35.60
CA ILE A 44 -0.82 4.55 35.67
C ILE A 44 -1.32 4.29 37.10
N SER A 45 -2.52 4.78 37.44
CA SER A 45 -3.09 4.50 38.76
C SER A 45 -3.47 3.03 38.92
N ASP A 46 -3.46 2.53 40.19
CA ASP A 46 -3.91 1.17 40.49
C ASP A 46 -5.34 0.93 40.02
N ALA A 47 -6.23 1.91 40.17
CA ALA A 47 -7.62 1.83 39.72
C ALA A 47 -7.74 1.67 38.19
N ASP A 48 -6.94 2.40 37.43
CA ASP A 48 -6.91 2.29 35.96
C ASP A 48 -6.32 0.95 35.52
N ARG A 49 -5.29 0.46 36.24
CA ARG A 49 -4.69 -0.87 35.99
C ARG A 49 -5.72 -1.97 36.22
N ASP A 50 -6.39 -1.95 37.37
CA ASP A 50 -7.41 -2.95 37.74
C ASP A 50 -8.55 -2.97 36.72
N LEU A 51 -9.00 -1.80 36.26
CA LEU A 51 -10.03 -1.70 35.22
C LEU A 51 -9.55 -2.29 33.89
N LEU A 52 -8.30 -2.05 33.46
CA LEU A 52 -7.77 -2.60 32.19
C LEU A 52 -7.59 -4.12 32.27
N LEU A 53 -7.20 -4.66 33.43
CA LEU A 53 -7.14 -6.11 33.65
C LEU A 53 -8.54 -6.73 33.70
N ASP A 54 -9.53 -6.04 34.27
CA ASP A 54 -10.92 -6.48 34.25
C ASP A 54 -11.50 -6.45 32.82
N LEU A 55 -11.18 -5.42 32.04
CA LEU A 55 -11.52 -5.35 30.61
C LEU A 55 -11.00 -6.56 29.84
N ASP A 56 -9.72 -6.91 29.99
CA ASP A 56 -9.14 -8.11 29.37
C ASP A 56 -9.91 -9.36 29.76
N ARG A 57 -10.14 -9.53 31.08
CA ARG A 57 -10.89 -10.67 31.61
C ARG A 57 -12.31 -10.77 31.05
N GLN A 58 -13.04 -9.67 30.96
CA GLN A 58 -14.40 -9.62 30.42
C GLN A 58 -14.42 -9.97 28.92
N ILE A 59 -13.51 -9.41 28.14
CA ILE A 59 -13.42 -9.73 26.71
C ILE A 59 -13.11 -11.21 26.48
N ARG A 60 -12.19 -11.80 27.26
CA ARG A 60 -11.88 -13.25 27.17
C ARG A 60 -13.07 -14.13 27.55
N LEU A 61 -13.91 -13.71 28.52
CA LEU A 61 -15.12 -14.40 28.88
C LEU A 61 -16.20 -14.36 27.79
N LEU A 62 -16.32 -13.23 27.08
CA LEU A 62 -17.25 -13.09 25.95
C LEU A 62 -16.80 -13.89 24.72
N GLY A 63 -15.50 -14.12 24.60
CA GLY A 63 -14.90 -14.99 23.61
C GLY A 63 -14.79 -14.40 22.19
N PRO A 64 -14.13 -15.15 21.27
CA PRO A 64 -13.76 -14.66 19.94
C PRO A 64 -14.94 -14.47 18.99
N SER A 65 -16.12 -14.99 19.30
CA SER A 65 -17.35 -14.74 18.54
C SER A 65 -17.84 -13.30 18.68
N GLU A 66 -17.58 -12.66 19.81
CA GLU A 66 -17.98 -11.28 20.11
C GLU A 66 -16.84 -10.29 19.87
N PHE A 67 -15.61 -10.67 20.24
CA PHE A 67 -14.43 -9.82 20.14
C PHE A 67 -13.28 -10.53 19.42
N SER A 68 -12.88 -10.01 18.25
CA SER A 68 -11.65 -10.44 17.60
C SER A 68 -10.43 -9.91 18.35
N ASP A 69 -9.25 -10.57 18.19
CA ASP A 69 -7.98 -10.12 18.77
C ASP A 69 -7.64 -8.67 18.40
N HIS A 70 -7.92 -8.25 17.18
CA HIS A 70 -7.79 -6.85 16.77
C HIS A 70 -8.67 -5.88 17.56
N ARG A 71 -9.92 -6.28 17.86
CA ARG A 71 -10.83 -5.44 18.66
C ARG A 71 -10.40 -5.40 20.11
N HIS A 72 -9.93 -6.51 20.64
CA HIS A 72 -9.39 -6.62 21.98
C HIS A 72 -8.14 -5.70 22.12
N GLU A 73 -7.18 -5.86 21.25
CA GLU A 73 -5.97 -5.01 21.20
C GLU A 73 -6.34 -3.53 21.09
N PHE A 74 -7.26 -3.20 20.19
CA PHE A 74 -7.72 -1.82 19.99
C PHE A 74 -8.25 -1.19 21.28
N LEU A 75 -9.13 -1.89 22.01
CA LEU A 75 -9.72 -1.38 23.23
C LEU A 75 -8.69 -1.25 24.36
N LEU A 76 -7.87 -2.28 24.56
CA LEU A 76 -6.87 -2.30 25.62
C LEU A 76 -5.80 -1.22 25.39
N ARG A 77 -5.33 -1.07 24.15
CA ARG A 77 -4.35 -0.03 23.77
C ARG A 77 -4.91 1.37 23.95
N ARG A 78 -6.16 1.65 23.52
CA ARG A 78 -6.78 2.97 23.69
C ARG A 78 -7.03 3.30 25.16
N GLY A 79 -7.51 2.33 25.95
CA GLY A 79 -7.67 2.49 27.39
C GLY A 79 -6.36 2.79 28.09
N LEU A 80 -5.28 2.06 27.77
CA LEU A 80 -3.93 2.29 28.29
C LEU A 80 -3.40 3.69 27.95
N ILE A 81 -3.61 4.16 26.73
CA ILE A 81 -3.19 5.52 26.33
C ILE A 81 -3.97 6.57 27.13
N ILE A 82 -5.29 6.43 27.30
CA ILE A 82 -6.11 7.34 28.13
C ILE A 82 -5.57 7.33 29.57
N ALA A 83 -5.39 6.16 30.18
CA ALA A 83 -4.88 6.03 31.53
C ALA A 83 -3.51 6.70 31.73
N LYS A 84 -2.59 6.58 30.75
CA LYS A 84 -1.25 7.20 30.81
C LYS A 84 -1.25 8.70 30.58
N ARG A 85 -2.13 9.20 29.73
CA ARG A 85 -2.10 10.62 29.27
C ARG A 85 -2.98 11.54 30.09
N VAL A 86 -4.14 11.05 30.50
CA VAL A 86 -5.14 11.80 31.27
C VAL A 86 -5.16 11.33 32.71
N GLY A 87 -5.12 10.01 32.93
CA GLY A 87 -5.45 9.36 34.19
C GLY A 87 -6.94 9.28 34.39
N GLY A 88 -7.36 8.59 35.45
CA GLY A 88 -8.78 8.55 35.85
C GLY A 88 -9.70 7.81 34.87
N LEU A 89 -9.18 6.90 34.08
CA LEU A 89 -9.98 6.06 33.17
C LEU A 89 -11.07 5.29 33.97
N ALA A 90 -10.70 4.75 35.13
CA ALA A 90 -11.64 4.05 36.02
C ALA A 90 -12.71 4.99 36.59
N ALA A 91 -12.34 6.18 37.03
CA ALA A 91 -13.29 7.18 37.50
C ALA A 91 -14.27 7.61 36.40
N GLY A 92 -13.79 7.81 35.18
CA GLY A 92 -14.60 8.23 34.03
C GLY A 92 -15.68 7.26 33.60
N VAL A 93 -15.64 6.00 34.08
CA VAL A 93 -16.71 5.02 33.81
C VAL A 93 -17.98 5.34 34.60
N ASP A 94 -17.86 5.84 35.84
CA ASP A 94 -18.99 6.04 36.76
C ASP A 94 -19.23 7.53 37.05
N ASP A 95 -18.24 8.40 36.86
CA ASP A 95 -18.28 9.82 37.16
C ASP A 95 -18.28 10.66 35.87
N ARG A 96 -19.29 11.52 35.75
CA ARG A 96 -19.49 12.39 34.58
C ARG A 96 -18.37 13.41 34.40
N ASP A 97 -17.91 14.04 35.48
CA ASP A 97 -16.91 15.08 35.41
C ASP A 97 -15.56 14.50 34.97
N ALA A 98 -15.19 13.32 35.50
CA ALA A 98 -14.00 12.59 35.03
C ALA A 98 -14.12 12.12 33.57
N ALA A 99 -15.31 11.74 33.12
CA ALA A 99 -15.55 11.43 31.70
C ALA A 99 -15.40 12.66 30.80
N GLU A 100 -15.83 13.83 31.28
CA GLU A 100 -15.66 15.11 30.54
C GLU A 100 -14.18 15.49 30.38
N ASP A 101 -13.35 15.29 31.37
CA ASP A 101 -11.90 15.51 31.30
C ASP A 101 -11.26 14.62 30.20
N ILE A 102 -11.62 13.34 30.16
CA ILE A 102 -11.15 12.40 29.11
C ILE A 102 -11.60 12.87 27.73
N VAL A 103 -12.87 13.24 27.56
CA VAL A 103 -13.40 13.70 26.28
C VAL A 103 -12.80 15.02 25.85
N GLN A 104 -12.54 15.93 26.81
CA GLN A 104 -11.84 17.18 26.53
C GLN A 104 -10.44 16.90 25.99
N TRP A 105 -9.68 16.01 26.63
CA TRP A 105 -8.37 15.59 26.13
C TRP A 105 -8.44 14.96 24.72
N ILE A 106 -9.42 14.06 24.47
CA ILE A 106 -9.63 13.49 23.13
C ILE A 106 -9.85 14.61 22.11
N ASN A 107 -10.63 15.64 22.43
CA ASN A 107 -10.98 16.69 21.50
C ASN A 107 -9.87 17.74 21.32
N THR A 108 -8.95 17.88 22.28
CA THR A 108 -7.87 18.87 22.23
C THR A 108 -6.53 18.29 21.77
N GLU A 109 -6.19 17.06 22.22
CA GLU A 109 -4.89 16.45 21.98
C GLU A 109 -4.93 15.40 20.86
N GLN A 110 -6.07 14.72 20.63
CA GLN A 110 -6.25 13.71 19.60
C GLN A 110 -7.01 14.26 18.38
N THR A 111 -6.61 15.46 17.95
CA THR A 111 -7.26 16.19 16.84
C THR A 111 -6.68 15.87 15.47
N GLY A 112 -5.70 14.95 15.36
CA GLY A 112 -4.98 14.67 14.13
C GLY A 112 -5.87 14.21 12.95
N SER A 113 -6.97 13.49 13.25
CA SER A 113 -8.02 13.21 12.27
C SER A 113 -9.36 12.96 12.96
N PRO A 114 -10.49 13.24 12.29
CA PRO A 114 -11.83 12.92 12.79
C PRO A 114 -12.02 11.43 13.10
N GLU A 115 -11.36 10.55 12.35
CA GLU A 115 -11.37 9.10 12.57
C GLU A 115 -10.70 8.75 13.89
N THR A 116 -9.50 9.26 14.14
CA THR A 116 -8.76 9.02 15.39
C THR A 116 -9.55 9.51 16.59
N ASN A 117 -10.10 10.73 16.51
CA ASN A 117 -10.94 11.29 17.58
C ASN A 117 -12.15 10.39 17.87
N LYS A 118 -12.88 9.99 16.83
CA LYS A 118 -14.01 9.05 16.95
C LYS A 118 -13.56 7.72 17.57
N ASP A 119 -12.43 7.17 17.15
CA ASP A 119 -11.91 5.90 17.63
C ASP A 119 -11.66 5.92 19.15
N TYR A 120 -11.10 7.00 19.68
CA TYR A 120 -10.92 7.15 21.12
C TYR A 120 -12.26 7.27 21.86
N ARG A 121 -13.22 8.05 21.36
CA ARG A 121 -14.55 8.18 21.97
C ARG A 121 -15.30 6.85 21.97
N VAL A 122 -15.25 6.11 20.85
CA VAL A 122 -15.88 4.78 20.72
C VAL A 122 -15.18 3.76 21.63
N ALA A 123 -13.85 3.81 21.72
CA ALA A 123 -13.11 2.92 22.61
C ALA A 123 -13.49 3.16 24.08
N PHE A 124 -13.47 4.41 24.54
CA PHE A 124 -13.81 4.75 25.91
C PHE A 124 -15.24 4.33 26.28
N ARG A 125 -16.24 4.65 25.46
CA ARG A 125 -17.62 4.19 25.65
C ARG A 125 -17.73 2.66 25.69
N THR A 126 -17.02 1.98 24.80
CA THR A 126 -17.07 0.51 24.71
C THR A 126 -16.41 -0.13 25.94
N ILE A 127 -15.28 0.41 26.40
CA ILE A 127 -14.64 0.00 27.65
C ILE A 127 -15.61 0.12 28.81
N ALA A 128 -16.19 1.32 28.99
CA ALA A 128 -17.15 1.56 30.05
C ALA A 128 -18.33 0.59 30.00
N LYS A 129 -18.89 0.32 28.82
CA LYS A 129 -19.96 -0.66 28.64
C LYS A 129 -19.54 -2.08 29.06
N ILE A 130 -18.34 -2.53 28.70
CA ILE A 130 -17.89 -3.90 28.97
C ILE A 130 -17.68 -4.11 30.46
N VAL A 131 -17.01 -3.17 31.15
CA VAL A 131 -16.66 -3.30 32.57
C VAL A 131 -17.85 -3.07 33.52
N THR A 132 -18.99 -2.56 33.03
CA THR A 132 -20.22 -2.33 33.79
C THR A 132 -21.37 -3.31 33.42
N ASP A 133 -21.06 -4.56 33.11
CA ASP A 133 -21.99 -5.64 32.78
C ASP A 133 -22.77 -5.54 31.44
N GLY A 134 -22.50 -4.58 30.58
CA GLY A 134 -22.76 -4.70 29.15
C GLY A 134 -24.15 -4.50 28.59
N GLU A 135 -25.21 -4.30 29.41
CA GLU A 135 -26.58 -4.10 28.91
C GLU A 135 -26.78 -2.75 28.19
N GLY A 136 -25.98 -1.72 28.54
CA GLY A 136 -26.04 -0.39 27.99
C GLY A 136 -24.74 0.39 28.18
N TYR A 137 -24.76 1.66 27.83
CA TYR A 137 -23.69 2.58 28.22
C TYR A 137 -24.04 3.17 29.59
N PRO A 138 -23.07 3.25 30.54
CA PRO A 138 -23.28 3.98 31.79
C PRO A 138 -23.65 5.44 31.54
N ASP A 139 -24.46 6.03 32.42
CA ASP A 139 -24.92 7.45 32.31
C ASP A 139 -23.75 8.41 32.18
N ALA A 140 -22.62 8.12 32.81
CA ALA A 140 -21.40 8.91 32.74
C ALA A 140 -20.85 9.07 31.32
N VAL A 141 -21.04 8.08 30.42
CA VAL A 141 -20.49 8.05 29.05
C VAL A 141 -21.55 8.01 27.94
N GLU A 142 -22.85 7.84 28.25
CA GLU A 142 -23.92 7.73 27.27
C GLU A 142 -23.99 8.93 26.32
N TRP A 143 -23.76 10.12 26.85
CA TRP A 143 -23.78 11.39 26.13
C TRP A 143 -22.67 11.57 25.09
N ILE A 144 -21.60 10.78 25.14
CA ILE A 144 -20.45 10.91 24.24
C ILE A 144 -20.86 10.46 22.85
N PRO A 145 -20.67 11.30 21.79
CA PRO A 145 -21.04 10.91 20.43
C PRO A 145 -20.18 9.77 19.92
N GLY A 146 -20.80 8.71 19.42
CA GLY A 146 -20.12 7.55 18.79
C GLY A 146 -19.92 7.69 17.28
N GLY A 147 -20.47 8.73 16.64
CA GLY A 147 -20.40 8.99 15.21
C GLY A 147 -19.33 10.01 14.82
N TYR A 148 -19.26 10.28 13.52
CA TYR A 148 -18.53 11.41 12.97
C TYR A 148 -19.33 12.71 13.17
N PRO A 149 -18.67 13.90 13.12
CA PRO A 149 -19.37 15.17 13.03
C PRO A 149 -20.23 15.23 11.76
N ASP A 150 -21.35 15.98 11.82
CA ASP A 150 -22.28 16.11 10.68
C ASP A 150 -21.63 16.71 9.42
N ASN A 151 -20.57 17.50 9.58
CA ASN A 151 -19.79 18.10 8.51
C ASN A 151 -18.60 17.24 8.05
N TYR A 152 -18.47 16.01 8.53
CA TYR A 152 -17.41 15.12 8.09
C TYR A 152 -17.73 14.56 6.70
N ASP A 153 -16.89 14.90 5.74
CA ASP A 153 -16.95 14.32 4.39
C ASP A 153 -15.93 13.19 4.29
N PRO A 154 -16.39 11.92 4.13
CA PRO A 154 -15.53 10.78 3.94
C PRO A 154 -15.08 10.59 2.48
N ALA A 155 -15.47 11.48 1.56
CA ALA A 155 -15.06 11.39 0.17
C ALA A 155 -13.53 11.50 0.06
N PRO A 156 -12.90 10.71 -0.82
CA PRO A 156 -11.46 10.84 -1.05
C PRO A 156 -11.16 12.17 -1.76
N ASP A 157 -10.10 12.86 -1.35
CA ASP A 157 -9.58 13.99 -2.12
C ASP A 157 -8.88 13.46 -3.37
N PRO A 158 -9.27 13.86 -4.59
CA PRO A 158 -8.63 13.43 -5.83
C PRO A 158 -7.13 13.72 -5.88
N THR A 159 -6.67 14.80 -5.24
CA THR A 159 -5.26 15.20 -5.23
C THR A 159 -4.38 14.26 -4.41
N ASP A 160 -4.95 13.55 -3.44
CA ASP A 160 -4.25 12.56 -2.62
C ASP A 160 -4.15 11.18 -3.29
N MET A 161 -4.90 10.94 -4.38
CA MET A 161 -4.95 9.64 -5.03
C MET A 161 -3.73 9.42 -5.90
N LEU A 162 -3.16 8.20 -5.85
CA LEU A 162 -2.02 7.79 -6.64
C LEU A 162 -2.45 7.54 -8.08
N GLY A 163 -1.98 8.37 -9.01
CA GLY A 163 -2.16 8.21 -10.44
C GLY A 163 -1.19 7.18 -11.04
N TRP A 164 -1.61 6.52 -12.12
CA TRP A 164 -0.75 5.52 -12.76
C TRP A 164 0.52 6.16 -13.35
N GLU A 165 0.36 7.21 -14.12
CA GLU A 165 1.48 7.86 -14.83
C GLU A 165 2.34 8.71 -13.88
N GLU A 166 1.70 9.49 -13.01
CA GLU A 166 2.38 10.46 -12.17
C GLU A 166 3.09 9.82 -10.96
N ASP A 167 2.52 8.74 -10.40
CA ASP A 167 3.02 8.17 -9.16
C ASP A 167 3.46 6.70 -9.32
N ILE A 168 2.61 5.84 -9.93
CA ILE A 168 2.86 4.40 -9.96
C ILE A 168 3.98 4.03 -10.93
N GLN A 169 4.01 4.56 -12.14
CA GLN A 169 5.10 4.29 -13.10
C GLN A 169 6.47 4.73 -12.54
N PRO A 170 6.64 5.95 -11.99
CA PRO A 170 7.89 6.33 -11.33
C PRO A 170 8.27 5.38 -10.17
N MET A 171 7.30 4.94 -9.36
CA MET A 171 7.55 3.95 -8.32
C MET A 171 8.02 2.61 -8.90
N LEU A 172 7.39 2.11 -9.94
CA LEU A 172 7.78 0.86 -10.61
C LEU A 172 9.21 0.93 -11.18
N ASP A 173 9.60 2.08 -11.70
CA ASP A 173 10.94 2.31 -12.23
C ASP A 173 11.99 2.46 -11.12
N ALA A 174 11.60 2.99 -9.96
CA ALA A 174 12.46 3.11 -8.78
C ALA A 174 12.62 1.80 -7.98
N CYS A 175 11.87 0.74 -8.31
CA CYS A 175 12.00 -0.56 -7.65
C CYS A 175 13.33 -1.25 -7.99
N LEU A 176 14.02 -1.77 -6.97
CA LEU A 176 15.33 -2.42 -7.12
C LEU A 176 15.24 -3.93 -7.36
N ASN A 177 14.06 -4.53 -7.16
CA ASN A 177 13.84 -5.97 -7.31
C ASN A 177 12.41 -6.26 -7.81
N SER A 178 12.18 -7.50 -8.27
CA SER A 178 10.89 -7.93 -8.83
C SER A 178 9.78 -8.03 -7.79
N ARG A 179 10.09 -8.38 -6.54
CA ARG A 179 9.11 -8.44 -5.44
C ARG A 179 8.48 -7.08 -5.18
N ASP A 180 9.31 -6.05 -4.96
CA ASP A 180 8.81 -4.71 -4.62
C ASP A 180 8.05 -4.11 -5.81
N ARG A 181 8.50 -4.40 -7.04
CA ARG A 181 7.79 -4.00 -8.26
C ARG A 181 6.42 -4.67 -8.38
N ALA A 182 6.34 -5.97 -8.11
CA ALA A 182 5.07 -6.69 -8.07
C ALA A 182 4.15 -6.19 -6.97
N LEU A 183 4.70 -5.86 -5.79
CA LEU A 183 3.96 -5.33 -4.65
C LEU A 183 3.30 -3.98 -4.99
N VAL A 184 4.04 -3.04 -5.56
CA VAL A 184 3.51 -1.73 -5.98
C VAL A 184 2.40 -1.91 -7.03
N ALA A 185 2.69 -2.68 -8.09
CA ALA A 185 1.74 -2.89 -9.18
C ALA A 185 0.45 -3.58 -8.71
N LEU A 186 0.56 -4.66 -7.94
CA LEU A 186 -0.59 -5.42 -7.41
C LEU A 186 -1.40 -4.58 -6.42
N ALA A 187 -0.73 -3.83 -5.53
CA ALA A 187 -1.42 -3.00 -4.56
C ALA A 187 -2.31 -1.95 -5.23
N TRP A 188 -1.86 -1.37 -6.33
CA TRP A 188 -2.65 -0.40 -7.09
C TRP A 188 -3.76 -1.06 -7.93
N ASP A 189 -3.44 -2.13 -8.66
CA ASP A 189 -4.40 -2.82 -9.55
C ASP A 189 -5.56 -3.45 -8.75
N LEU A 190 -5.22 -4.18 -7.69
CA LEU A 190 -6.17 -4.94 -6.87
C LEU A 190 -6.85 -4.09 -5.78
N GLY A 191 -6.18 -3.10 -5.24
CA GLY A 191 -6.64 -2.33 -4.09
C GLY A 191 -7.04 -3.20 -2.90
N PRO A 192 -6.22 -4.17 -2.44
CA PRO A 192 -6.61 -5.10 -1.40
C PRO A 192 -6.67 -4.41 -0.03
N ARG A 193 -7.41 -5.01 0.93
CA ARG A 193 -7.24 -4.60 2.33
C ARG A 193 -5.84 -4.99 2.81
N PRO A 194 -5.25 -4.26 3.79
CA PRO A 194 -3.93 -4.60 4.31
C PRO A 194 -3.78 -6.08 4.68
N GLY A 195 -4.71 -6.67 5.44
CA GLY A 195 -4.68 -8.09 5.80
C GLY A 195 -4.75 -9.01 4.58
N GLU A 196 -5.62 -8.71 3.61
CA GLU A 196 -5.72 -9.48 2.36
C GLU A 196 -4.42 -9.43 1.56
N LEU A 197 -3.72 -8.26 1.54
CA LEU A 197 -2.43 -8.11 0.86
C LEU A 197 -1.36 -8.97 1.52
N TYR A 198 -1.28 -8.94 2.85
CA TYR A 198 -0.21 -9.61 3.60
C TYR A 198 -0.32 -11.13 3.59
N GLU A 199 -1.53 -11.68 3.50
CA GLU A 199 -1.83 -13.11 3.55
C GLU A 199 -1.73 -13.80 2.18
N LEU A 200 -1.40 -13.08 1.10
CA LEU A 200 -1.28 -13.66 -0.23
C LEU A 200 -0.16 -14.72 -0.30
N THR A 201 -0.44 -15.75 -1.06
CA THR A 201 0.54 -16.79 -1.47
C THR A 201 0.59 -16.90 -2.99
N PRO A 202 1.65 -17.44 -3.61
CA PRO A 202 1.68 -17.72 -5.04
C PRO A 202 0.48 -18.55 -5.51
N GLY A 203 0.03 -19.53 -4.72
CA GLY A 203 -1.12 -20.39 -5.04
C GLY A 203 -2.47 -19.67 -5.04
N ASN A 204 -2.55 -18.43 -4.55
CA ASN A 204 -3.76 -17.60 -4.68
C ASN A 204 -3.89 -16.96 -6.07
N ILE A 205 -2.88 -17.07 -6.93
CA ILE A 205 -2.79 -16.38 -8.22
C ILE A 205 -2.79 -17.41 -9.33
N VAL A 206 -3.78 -17.34 -10.21
CA VAL A 206 -3.95 -18.27 -11.33
C VAL A 206 -4.16 -17.52 -12.65
N ASP A 207 -3.91 -18.21 -13.75
CA ASP A 207 -4.15 -17.64 -15.08
C ASP A 207 -5.65 -17.37 -15.34
N HIS A 208 -5.91 -16.29 -16.05
CA HIS A 208 -7.24 -15.88 -16.47
C HIS A 208 -7.16 -15.26 -17.88
N ASP A 209 -8.24 -15.36 -18.67
CA ASP A 209 -8.30 -14.88 -20.07
C ASP A 209 -7.88 -13.41 -20.20
N TYR A 210 -8.26 -12.56 -19.25
CA TYR A 210 -7.93 -11.13 -19.26
C TYR A 210 -6.63 -10.79 -18.53
N GLY A 211 -6.10 -11.70 -17.70
CA GLY A 211 -4.90 -11.39 -16.91
C GLY A 211 -4.51 -12.48 -15.94
N LEU A 212 -4.49 -12.14 -14.65
CA LEU A 212 -4.33 -13.09 -13.55
C LEU A 212 -5.54 -12.95 -12.61
N GLN A 213 -6.08 -14.04 -12.12
CA GLN A 213 -7.13 -14.02 -11.11
C GLN A 213 -6.51 -14.25 -9.74
N VAL A 214 -6.86 -13.41 -8.76
CA VAL A 214 -6.37 -13.51 -7.38
C VAL A 214 -7.49 -13.89 -6.44
N THR A 215 -7.33 -14.99 -5.72
CA THR A 215 -8.27 -15.39 -4.67
C THR A 215 -7.93 -14.71 -3.36
N LEU A 216 -8.85 -13.92 -2.82
CA LEU A 216 -8.75 -13.22 -1.55
C LEU A 216 -9.77 -13.76 -0.55
N ASN A 217 -9.35 -13.93 0.70
CA ASN A 217 -10.22 -14.24 1.83
C ASN A 217 -10.31 -13.01 2.74
N GLY A 218 -11.38 -12.27 2.63
CA GLY A 218 -11.56 -11.03 3.38
C GLY A 218 -12.67 -11.14 4.43
N LYS A 219 -12.79 -10.11 5.25
CA LYS A 219 -13.83 -9.99 6.29
C LYS A 219 -15.27 -10.18 5.76
N THR A 220 -15.51 -9.88 4.49
CA THR A 220 -16.82 -9.97 3.83
C THR A 220 -16.99 -11.25 3.01
N GLY A 221 -16.06 -12.22 3.16
CA GLY A 221 -16.07 -13.47 2.41
C GLY A 221 -14.98 -13.57 1.35
N ARG A 222 -15.04 -14.64 0.56
CA ARG A 222 -14.10 -14.92 -0.52
C ARG A 222 -14.49 -14.17 -1.79
N ARG A 223 -13.49 -13.57 -2.47
CA ARG A 223 -13.64 -12.95 -3.79
C ARG A 223 -12.46 -13.29 -4.70
N SER A 224 -12.64 -13.17 -6.00
CA SER A 224 -11.62 -13.51 -6.99
C SER A 224 -11.51 -12.47 -8.10
N PRO A 225 -11.04 -11.24 -7.80
CA PRO A 225 -10.84 -10.20 -8.81
C PRO A 225 -9.74 -10.57 -9.81
N VAL A 226 -9.76 -9.90 -10.97
CA VAL A 226 -8.77 -10.08 -12.04
C VAL A 226 -7.79 -8.91 -12.04
N LEU A 227 -6.52 -9.22 -12.05
CA LEU A 227 -5.41 -8.29 -12.28
C LEU A 227 -5.23 -8.05 -13.77
N VAL A 228 -4.96 -6.80 -14.16
CA VAL A 228 -4.72 -6.43 -15.56
C VAL A 228 -3.38 -5.68 -15.71
N PRO A 229 -3.21 -4.44 -15.24
CA PRO A 229 -1.95 -3.71 -15.42
C PRO A 229 -0.77 -4.32 -14.65
N SER A 230 -1.02 -4.98 -13.53
CA SER A 230 0.04 -5.60 -12.71
C SER A 230 0.56 -6.93 -13.24
N VAL A 231 -0.12 -7.55 -14.23
CA VAL A 231 0.23 -8.90 -14.73
C VAL A 231 1.71 -9.10 -15.07
N PRO A 232 2.38 -8.22 -15.85
CA PRO A 232 3.79 -8.44 -16.19
C PRO A 232 4.71 -8.47 -14.96
N TYR A 233 4.41 -7.65 -13.97
CA TYR A 233 5.20 -7.48 -12.76
C TYR A 233 4.98 -8.64 -11.79
N VAL A 234 3.73 -9.07 -11.61
CA VAL A 234 3.37 -10.20 -10.75
C VAL A 234 3.94 -11.50 -11.31
N ARG A 235 3.81 -11.76 -12.63
CA ARG A 235 4.42 -12.93 -13.26
C ARG A 235 5.93 -12.96 -13.07
N ARG A 236 6.60 -11.81 -13.24
CA ARG A 236 8.04 -11.75 -13.02
C ARG A 236 8.45 -12.11 -11.61
N TRP A 237 7.69 -11.64 -10.61
CA TRP A 237 7.95 -12.03 -9.23
C TRP A 237 7.64 -13.50 -8.96
N LEU A 238 6.57 -14.06 -9.54
CA LEU A 238 6.27 -15.48 -9.40
C LEU A 238 7.38 -16.36 -10.00
N ASP A 239 8.00 -15.95 -11.12
CA ASP A 239 9.15 -16.65 -11.71
C ASP A 239 10.42 -16.54 -10.82
N ASP A 240 10.62 -15.41 -10.14
CA ASP A 240 11.78 -15.16 -9.27
C ASP A 240 11.53 -15.62 -7.81
N HIS A 241 10.30 -16.07 -7.46
CA HIS A 241 9.90 -16.39 -6.10
C HIS A 241 10.68 -17.59 -5.55
N PRO A 242 11.31 -17.49 -4.36
CA PRO A 242 12.19 -18.55 -3.83
C PRO A 242 11.45 -19.74 -3.22
N GLY A 243 10.13 -19.67 -3.05
CA GLY A 243 9.30 -20.71 -2.44
C GLY A 243 8.27 -21.31 -3.40
N GLY A 244 7.32 -22.06 -2.85
CA GLY A 244 6.22 -22.72 -3.57
C GLY A 244 4.88 -22.05 -3.34
N ASP A 245 3.81 -22.71 -3.80
CA ASP A 245 2.45 -22.18 -3.85
C ASP A 245 1.85 -21.81 -2.50
N THR A 246 2.31 -22.42 -1.41
CA THR A 246 1.79 -22.20 -0.05
C THR A 246 2.63 -21.24 0.81
N ASP A 247 3.80 -20.85 0.28
CA ASP A 247 4.67 -19.91 0.98
C ASP A 247 4.13 -18.48 0.88
N PRO A 248 4.50 -17.56 1.79
CA PRO A 248 4.08 -16.17 1.70
C PRO A 248 4.52 -15.51 0.40
N LEU A 249 3.61 -14.85 -0.32
CA LEU A 249 3.94 -14.12 -1.56
C LEU A 249 4.98 -13.01 -1.28
N TRP A 250 4.86 -12.33 -0.14
CA TRP A 250 5.78 -11.30 0.29
C TRP A 250 6.80 -11.87 1.27
N CYS A 251 7.84 -12.49 0.72
CA CYS A 251 8.91 -13.13 1.46
C CYS A 251 10.26 -12.41 1.26
N LYS A 252 11.32 -12.90 1.90
CA LYS A 252 12.69 -12.47 1.61
C LYS A 252 13.06 -12.81 0.16
N LEU A 253 13.97 -12.05 -0.45
CA LEU A 253 14.32 -12.26 -1.86
C LEU A 253 15.02 -13.59 -2.16
N SER A 254 15.68 -14.18 -1.18
CA SER A 254 16.46 -15.41 -1.33
C SER A 254 15.92 -16.61 -0.58
N THR A 255 14.89 -16.43 0.25
CA THR A 255 14.26 -17.50 1.04
C THR A 255 12.76 -17.25 1.16
N PRO A 256 11.93 -18.31 1.30
CA PRO A 256 10.48 -18.16 1.42
C PRO A 256 10.02 -17.67 2.81
N GLU A 257 10.93 -17.18 3.64
CA GLU A 257 10.57 -16.62 4.93
C GLU A 257 9.75 -15.34 4.77
N SER A 258 8.61 -15.27 5.46
CA SER A 258 7.75 -14.09 5.52
C SER A 258 8.52 -12.84 5.94
N ILE A 259 8.17 -11.70 5.38
CA ILE A 259 8.54 -10.39 5.91
C ILE A 259 7.37 -9.83 6.72
N SER A 260 7.65 -9.05 7.75
CA SER A 260 6.61 -8.46 8.59
C SER A 260 5.71 -7.49 7.83
N ASN A 261 4.49 -7.29 8.30
CA ASN A 261 3.56 -6.31 7.74
C ASN A 261 4.15 -4.89 7.74
N ASN A 262 4.93 -4.56 8.76
CA ASN A 262 5.67 -3.30 8.82
C ASN A 262 6.70 -3.23 7.68
N ARG A 263 7.45 -4.30 7.43
CA ARG A 263 8.44 -4.33 6.35
C ARG A 263 7.80 -4.21 4.96
N VAL A 264 6.59 -4.75 4.76
CA VAL A 264 5.81 -4.54 3.51
C VAL A 264 5.46 -3.05 3.35
N ARG A 265 4.99 -2.41 4.43
CA ARG A 265 4.68 -0.97 4.41
C ARG A 265 5.92 -0.11 4.17
N ASP A 266 7.02 -0.44 4.84
CA ASP A 266 8.31 0.25 4.66
C ASP A 266 8.81 0.11 3.22
N ALA A 267 8.68 -1.09 2.60
CA ALA A 267 9.08 -1.30 1.22
C ALA A 267 8.31 -0.38 0.24
N LEU A 268 6.98 -0.21 0.44
CA LEU A 268 6.18 0.72 -0.35
C LEU A 268 6.64 2.17 -0.17
N LYS A 269 6.91 2.57 1.08
CA LYS A 269 7.39 3.91 1.41
C LYS A 269 8.78 4.17 0.86
N ASP A 270 9.73 3.23 1.06
CA ASP A 270 11.09 3.32 0.54
C ASP A 270 11.11 3.48 -0.99
N VAL A 271 10.18 2.82 -1.69
CA VAL A 271 10.03 2.95 -3.14
C VAL A 271 9.48 4.33 -3.51
N ALA A 272 8.46 4.82 -2.80
CA ALA A 272 7.88 6.15 -3.03
C ALA A 272 8.92 7.25 -2.80
N ASP A 273 9.68 7.18 -1.72
CA ASP A 273 10.74 8.13 -1.39
C ASP A 273 11.82 8.17 -2.51
N ARG A 274 12.22 7.00 -3.04
CA ARG A 274 13.16 6.93 -4.18
C ARG A 274 12.60 7.47 -5.49
N ALA A 275 11.29 7.31 -5.69
CA ALA A 275 10.58 7.82 -6.87
C ALA A 275 10.28 9.32 -6.80
N GLY A 276 10.44 9.94 -5.62
CA GLY A 276 10.08 11.35 -5.38
C GLY A 276 8.57 11.57 -5.27
N VAL A 277 7.81 10.54 -4.90
CA VAL A 277 6.35 10.63 -4.70
C VAL A 277 6.09 11.20 -3.30
N GLU A 278 5.53 12.41 -3.25
CA GLU A 278 5.26 13.13 -2.00
C GLU A 278 3.90 12.74 -1.35
N LYS A 279 3.01 12.11 -2.13
CA LYS A 279 1.72 11.66 -1.65
C LYS A 279 1.85 10.56 -0.59
N THR A 280 0.81 10.38 0.23
CA THR A 280 0.79 9.32 1.23
C THR A 280 0.73 7.94 0.57
N VAL A 281 1.75 7.11 0.80
CA VAL A 281 1.87 5.77 0.23
C VAL A 281 1.68 4.71 1.34
N THR A 282 0.48 4.15 1.41
CA THR A 282 0.11 3.04 2.29
C THR A 282 -0.83 2.08 1.57
N PRO A 283 -0.99 0.82 2.01
CA PRO A 283 -1.97 -0.09 1.40
C PRO A 283 -3.40 0.47 1.35
N THR A 284 -3.77 1.29 2.33
CA THR A 284 -5.09 1.97 2.34
C THR A 284 -5.20 3.02 1.23
N TYR A 285 -4.14 3.79 0.97
CA TYR A 285 -4.14 4.78 -0.11
C TYR A 285 -4.08 4.11 -1.49
N PHE A 286 -3.34 3.01 -1.65
CA PHE A 286 -3.42 2.19 -2.86
C PHE A 286 -4.86 1.72 -3.14
N ARG A 287 -5.56 1.24 -2.10
CA ARG A 287 -6.96 0.83 -2.24
C ARG A 287 -7.89 1.99 -2.60
N LYS A 288 -7.71 3.15 -1.99
CA LYS A 288 -8.46 4.37 -2.36
C LYS A 288 -8.18 4.75 -3.82
N SER A 289 -6.92 4.73 -4.24
CA SER A 289 -6.50 5.10 -5.59
C SER A 289 -7.02 4.11 -6.65
N SER A 290 -6.95 2.81 -6.38
CA SER A 290 -7.55 1.77 -7.23
C SER A 290 -9.05 2.02 -7.43
N ALA A 291 -9.78 2.28 -6.35
CA ALA A 291 -11.22 2.53 -6.41
C ALA A 291 -11.55 3.83 -7.16
N SER A 292 -10.77 4.89 -6.93
CA SER A 292 -10.90 6.16 -7.63
C SER A 292 -10.65 6.02 -9.13
N TYR A 293 -9.57 5.31 -9.50
CA TYR A 293 -9.24 5.02 -10.90
C TYR A 293 -10.36 4.24 -11.58
N LEU A 294 -10.82 3.13 -11.01
CA LEU A 294 -11.90 2.34 -11.60
C LEU A 294 -13.21 3.13 -11.70
N ALA A 295 -13.54 3.97 -10.73
CA ALA A 295 -14.68 4.87 -10.79
C ALA A 295 -14.54 5.88 -11.93
N SER A 296 -13.36 6.49 -12.13
CA SER A 296 -13.11 7.42 -13.24
C SER A 296 -13.18 6.76 -14.63
N GLN A 297 -12.99 5.43 -14.68
CA GLN A 297 -13.17 4.64 -15.90
C GLN A 297 -14.63 4.23 -16.14
N GLY A 298 -15.58 4.68 -15.32
CA GLY A 298 -17.00 4.35 -15.46
C GLY A 298 -17.40 2.97 -14.95
N VAL A 299 -16.56 2.32 -14.13
CA VAL A 299 -16.91 1.03 -13.52
C VAL A 299 -18.07 1.22 -12.56
N SER A 300 -19.16 0.48 -12.76
CA SER A 300 -20.39 0.62 -11.97
C SER A 300 -20.19 0.30 -10.48
N GLN A 301 -21.02 0.89 -9.62
CA GLN A 301 -21.00 0.66 -8.17
C GLN A 301 -20.98 -0.83 -7.81
N ALA A 302 -21.81 -1.65 -8.46
CA ALA A 302 -21.89 -3.09 -8.17
C ALA A 302 -20.57 -3.81 -8.47
N HIS A 303 -19.86 -3.43 -9.53
CA HIS A 303 -18.58 -4.01 -9.91
C HIS A 303 -17.46 -3.50 -8.99
N LEU A 304 -17.48 -2.23 -8.57
CA LEU A 304 -16.54 -1.70 -7.57
C LEU A 304 -16.70 -2.41 -6.23
N GLU A 305 -17.94 -2.64 -5.78
CA GLU A 305 -18.24 -3.37 -4.55
C GLU A 305 -17.69 -4.81 -4.59
N GLU A 306 -17.88 -5.50 -5.73
CA GLU A 306 -17.38 -6.86 -5.93
C GLU A 306 -15.85 -6.88 -5.99
N HIS A 307 -15.23 -6.02 -6.79
CA HIS A 307 -13.77 -5.95 -6.96
C HIS A 307 -13.07 -5.67 -5.63
N HIS A 308 -13.54 -4.68 -4.87
CA HIS A 308 -12.94 -4.31 -3.59
C HIS A 308 -13.49 -5.10 -2.39
N GLY A 309 -14.49 -5.96 -2.58
CA GLY A 309 -15.12 -6.73 -1.50
C GLY A 309 -15.82 -5.84 -0.48
N TRP A 310 -16.54 -4.82 -0.93
CA TRP A 310 -17.42 -4.03 -0.10
C TRP A 310 -18.79 -4.70 0.02
N THR A 311 -19.52 -4.37 1.07
CA THR A 311 -20.90 -4.83 1.22
C THR A 311 -21.75 -4.20 0.11
N ARG A 312 -22.58 -5.01 -0.53
CA ARG A 312 -23.49 -4.53 -1.60
C ARG A 312 -24.43 -3.46 -1.07
N GLY A 313 -24.54 -2.37 -1.81
CA GLY A 313 -25.38 -1.22 -1.45
C GLY A 313 -24.82 -0.39 -0.31
N SER A 314 -23.52 -0.54 0.03
CA SER A 314 -22.88 0.34 1.00
C SER A 314 -22.54 1.71 0.40
N ASP A 315 -22.57 2.77 1.21
CA ASP A 315 -22.21 4.13 0.78
C ASP A 315 -20.71 4.28 0.42
N ILE A 316 -19.90 3.20 0.58
CA ILE A 316 -18.45 3.31 0.35
C ILE A 316 -18.15 3.51 -1.13
N ALA A 317 -18.71 2.68 -2.02
CA ALA A 317 -18.47 2.79 -3.46
C ALA A 317 -19.05 4.08 -4.04
N SER A 318 -20.21 4.52 -3.56
CA SER A 318 -20.86 5.75 -4.02
C SER A 318 -20.02 7.01 -3.79
N ARG A 319 -19.18 7.04 -2.72
CA ARG A 319 -18.27 8.16 -2.45
C ARG A 319 -17.22 8.35 -3.53
N TYR A 320 -16.71 7.23 -4.09
CA TYR A 320 -15.75 7.29 -5.19
C TYR A 320 -16.40 7.72 -6.49
N ILE A 321 -17.61 7.20 -6.78
CA ILE A 321 -18.37 7.57 -7.98
C ILE A 321 -18.72 9.05 -7.96
N ALA A 322 -19.16 9.58 -6.82
CA ALA A 322 -19.53 10.99 -6.69
C ALA A 322 -18.38 11.97 -6.96
N VAL A 323 -17.14 11.56 -6.69
CA VAL A 323 -15.93 12.39 -6.92
C VAL A 323 -15.54 12.42 -8.40
N PHE A 324 -15.89 11.38 -9.20
CA PHE A 324 -15.49 11.23 -10.59
C PHE A 324 -16.71 11.25 -11.53
N ASP A 325 -17.58 12.25 -11.38
CA ASP A 325 -18.88 12.37 -12.07
C ASP A 325 -18.74 12.50 -13.60
N ASP A 326 -17.59 12.95 -14.11
CA ASP A 326 -17.30 13.03 -15.55
C ASP A 326 -17.44 11.67 -16.26
N ALA A 327 -17.17 10.56 -15.56
CA ALA A 327 -17.34 9.21 -16.10
C ALA A 327 -18.82 8.90 -16.36
N ASN A 328 -19.72 9.37 -15.52
CA ASN A 328 -21.16 9.20 -15.65
C ASN A 328 -21.69 9.97 -16.86
N GLU A 329 -21.22 11.19 -17.09
CA GLU A 329 -21.60 12.00 -18.26
C GLU A 329 -21.16 11.34 -19.58
N ARG A 330 -19.94 10.77 -19.61
CA ARG A 330 -19.45 10.01 -20.79
C ARG A 330 -20.30 8.76 -21.05
N GLU A 331 -20.65 8.00 -20.02
CA GLU A 331 -21.52 6.81 -20.17
C GLU A 331 -22.92 7.19 -20.68
N ILE A 332 -23.50 8.28 -20.18
CA ILE A 332 -24.79 8.79 -20.66
C ILE A 332 -24.66 9.24 -22.11
N ALA A 333 -23.61 9.96 -22.48
CA ALA A 333 -23.36 10.40 -23.85
C ALA A 333 -23.20 9.20 -24.80
N ARG A 334 -22.42 8.18 -24.41
CA ARG A 334 -22.26 6.93 -25.15
C ARG A 334 -23.59 6.18 -25.34
N ALA A 335 -24.42 6.10 -24.30
CA ALA A 335 -25.74 5.46 -24.37
C ALA A 335 -26.68 6.16 -25.35
N HIS A 336 -26.49 7.46 -25.58
CA HIS A 336 -27.22 8.24 -26.60
C HIS A 336 -26.53 8.24 -27.97
N GLY A 337 -25.46 7.47 -28.16
CA GLY A 337 -24.78 7.29 -29.46
C GLY A 337 -23.84 8.43 -29.82
N LEU A 338 -23.41 9.24 -28.87
CA LEU A 338 -22.33 10.22 -29.08
C LEU A 338 -20.96 9.51 -29.05
N ASP A 339 -20.06 9.99 -29.90
CA ASP A 339 -18.66 9.55 -29.91
C ASP A 339 -17.91 10.26 -28.78
N VAL A 340 -17.42 9.47 -27.83
CA VAL A 340 -16.68 9.95 -26.64
C VAL A 340 -15.25 9.41 -26.61
N GLU A 341 -14.77 8.79 -27.71
CA GLU A 341 -13.42 8.18 -27.77
C GLU A 341 -12.29 9.22 -27.52
N ALA A 342 -12.50 10.46 -27.91
CA ALA A 342 -11.51 11.54 -27.70
C ALA A 342 -11.34 11.93 -26.21
N ASP A 343 -12.32 11.59 -25.36
CA ASP A 343 -12.34 11.92 -23.94
C ASP A 343 -12.00 10.70 -23.06
N GLU A 344 -11.66 9.56 -23.67
CA GLU A 344 -11.27 8.37 -22.90
C GLU A 344 -9.85 8.53 -22.33
N PRO A 345 -9.66 8.22 -21.04
CA PRO A 345 -8.34 8.23 -20.44
C PRO A 345 -7.45 7.15 -21.05
N ASP A 346 -6.16 7.38 -21.04
CA ASP A 346 -5.19 6.46 -21.60
C ASP A 346 -5.26 5.08 -20.96
N ALA A 347 -5.16 4.03 -21.77
CA ALA A 347 -5.24 2.66 -21.31
C ALA A 347 -3.95 2.27 -20.56
N VAL A 348 -4.08 1.86 -19.30
CA VAL A 348 -2.95 1.38 -18.46
C VAL A 348 -2.69 -0.13 -18.61
N GLY A 349 -3.57 -0.85 -19.28
CA GLY A 349 -3.42 -2.31 -19.47
C GLY A 349 -2.20 -2.68 -20.31
N PRO A 350 -1.55 -3.85 -20.04
CA PRO A 350 -0.39 -4.30 -20.77
C PRO A 350 -0.73 -4.63 -22.23
N ILE A 351 0.26 -4.57 -23.09
CA ILE A 351 0.17 -5.03 -24.49
C ILE A 351 0.73 -6.45 -24.62
N VAL A 352 0.27 -7.17 -25.64
CA VAL A 352 0.79 -8.52 -25.96
C VAL A 352 1.98 -8.36 -26.90
N CYS A 353 3.12 -8.91 -26.54
CA CYS A 353 4.31 -8.91 -27.39
C CYS A 353 4.08 -9.75 -28.65
N PRO A 354 4.29 -9.20 -29.87
CA PRO A 354 4.06 -9.95 -31.12
C PRO A 354 5.05 -11.10 -31.34
N ARG A 355 6.16 -11.16 -30.57
CA ARG A 355 7.18 -12.19 -30.71
C ARG A 355 7.03 -13.36 -29.73
N CYS A 356 6.80 -13.05 -28.46
CA CYS A 356 6.74 -14.11 -27.40
C CYS A 356 5.36 -14.27 -26.80
N GLU A 357 4.38 -13.50 -27.25
CA GLU A 357 2.96 -13.51 -26.82
C GLU A 357 2.75 -13.23 -25.31
N GLN A 358 3.81 -12.84 -24.61
CA GLN A 358 3.70 -12.46 -23.20
C GLN A 358 3.18 -11.03 -23.05
N LYS A 359 2.41 -10.79 -21.98
CA LYS A 359 1.94 -9.47 -21.60
C LYS A 359 3.13 -8.64 -21.10
N THR A 360 3.33 -7.46 -21.66
CA THR A 360 4.40 -6.51 -21.33
C THR A 360 3.79 -5.16 -21.01
N PRO A 361 4.36 -4.37 -20.06
CA PRO A 361 3.85 -3.05 -19.75
C PRO A 361 3.78 -2.17 -21.00
N ARG A 362 2.67 -1.43 -21.16
CA ARG A 362 2.39 -0.62 -22.36
C ARG A 362 3.41 0.49 -22.55
N GLU A 363 3.89 1.08 -21.46
CA GLU A 363 4.84 2.19 -21.40
C GLU A 363 6.28 1.80 -21.74
N LYS A 364 6.57 0.50 -21.86
CA LYS A 364 7.93 0.04 -22.16
C LYS A 364 8.18 -0.03 -23.66
N ASP A 365 9.28 0.56 -24.10
CA ASP A 365 9.74 0.57 -25.49
C ASP A 365 10.12 -0.82 -26.02
N ALA A 366 10.40 -1.77 -25.12
CA ALA A 366 10.76 -3.13 -25.47
C ALA A 366 10.06 -4.13 -24.52
N CYS A 367 9.77 -5.31 -25.08
CA CYS A 367 9.19 -6.41 -24.30
C CYS A 367 10.13 -6.79 -23.15
N VAL A 368 9.58 -6.78 -21.93
CA VAL A 368 10.34 -7.11 -20.70
C VAL A 368 10.77 -8.58 -20.63
N TRP A 369 10.22 -9.44 -21.48
CA TRP A 369 10.51 -10.89 -21.53
C TRP A 369 11.54 -11.28 -22.58
N CYS A 370 11.40 -10.78 -23.80
CA CYS A 370 12.23 -11.22 -24.92
C CYS A 370 13.03 -10.08 -25.60
N GLY A 371 12.93 -8.85 -25.10
CA GLY A 371 13.65 -7.70 -25.65
C GLY A 371 13.15 -7.22 -27.03
N GLN A 372 11.99 -7.75 -27.53
CA GLN A 372 11.43 -7.26 -28.79
C GLN A 372 11.09 -5.78 -28.67
N VAL A 373 11.59 -4.96 -29.57
CA VAL A 373 11.24 -3.54 -29.68
C VAL A 373 9.77 -3.40 -30.07
N LEU A 374 9.02 -2.56 -29.36
CA LEU A 374 7.57 -2.44 -29.47
C LEU A 374 7.11 -1.07 -29.99
N SER A 375 7.95 -0.06 -29.93
CA SER A 375 7.66 1.27 -30.47
C SER A 375 8.58 1.63 -31.64
N GLN A 376 8.09 2.45 -32.56
CA GLN A 376 8.88 2.93 -33.69
C GLN A 376 10.05 3.79 -33.20
N THR A 377 9.83 4.64 -32.21
CA THR A 377 10.85 5.50 -31.61
C THR A 377 11.99 4.70 -31.00
N ALA A 378 11.69 3.58 -30.36
CA ALA A 378 12.69 2.69 -29.80
C ALA A 378 13.45 1.94 -30.92
N ALA A 379 12.76 1.55 -31.98
CA ALA A 379 13.43 0.93 -33.16
C ALA A 379 14.44 1.88 -33.78
N GLU A 380 14.09 3.15 -33.94
CA GLU A 380 14.99 4.18 -34.44
C GLU A 380 16.20 4.38 -33.52
N LYS A 381 16.01 4.46 -32.20
CA LYS A 381 17.12 4.55 -31.24
C LYS A 381 18.06 3.34 -31.27
N VAL A 382 17.51 2.14 -31.40
CA VAL A 382 18.31 0.91 -31.50
C VAL A 382 19.13 0.91 -32.78
N GLU A 383 18.56 1.34 -33.90
CA GLU A 383 19.30 1.43 -35.17
C GLU A 383 20.39 2.51 -35.12
N GLU A 384 20.12 3.67 -34.51
CA GLU A 384 21.13 4.71 -34.28
C GLU A 384 22.28 4.20 -33.40
N GLN A 385 21.97 3.48 -32.31
CA GLN A 385 23.01 2.88 -31.48
C GLN A 385 23.81 1.82 -32.20
N ARG A 386 23.18 0.99 -33.04
CA ARG A 386 23.89 0.02 -33.90
C ARG A 386 24.80 0.71 -34.89
N GLN A 387 24.33 1.80 -35.50
CA GLN A 387 25.14 2.55 -36.44
C GLN A 387 26.34 3.22 -35.75
N THR A 388 26.14 3.78 -34.57
CA THR A 388 27.24 4.35 -33.76
C THR A 388 28.24 3.28 -33.36
N ALA A 389 27.80 2.12 -32.88
CA ALA A 389 28.69 1.01 -32.53
C ALA A 389 29.48 0.50 -33.74
N ARG A 390 28.85 0.40 -34.92
CA ARG A 390 29.57 0.08 -36.18
C ARG A 390 30.64 1.11 -36.52
N ASN A 391 30.32 2.40 -36.43
CA ASN A 391 31.26 3.46 -36.70
C ASN A 391 32.45 3.45 -35.71
N ASP A 392 32.16 3.15 -34.43
CA ASP A 392 33.22 3.04 -33.42
C ASP A 392 34.11 1.83 -33.65
N MET A 393 33.57 0.69 -34.11
CA MET A 393 34.36 -0.49 -34.49
C MET A 393 35.26 -0.16 -35.70
N VAL A 394 34.72 0.44 -36.74
CA VAL A 394 35.49 0.85 -37.91
C VAL A 394 36.59 1.85 -37.51
N GLY A 395 36.28 2.83 -36.67
CA GLY A 395 37.27 3.80 -36.17
C GLY A 395 38.34 3.15 -35.25
N ALA A 396 38.01 2.06 -34.56
CA ALA A 396 38.97 1.27 -33.77
C ALA A 396 39.93 0.49 -34.67
N ASP A 397 39.40 -0.15 -35.73
CA ASP A 397 40.22 -0.85 -36.72
C ASP A 397 41.18 0.09 -37.48
N GLU A 398 40.70 1.27 -37.83
CA GLU A 398 41.51 2.31 -38.46
C GLU A 398 42.61 2.86 -37.53
N LYS A 399 42.31 3.06 -36.26
CA LYS A 399 43.29 3.44 -35.22
C LYS A 399 44.34 2.35 -35.01
N LEU A 400 43.91 1.08 -34.97
CA LEU A 400 44.79 -0.06 -34.82
C LEU A 400 45.72 -0.18 -36.04
N ALA A 401 45.20 -0.06 -37.26
CA ALA A 401 45.97 -0.09 -38.49
C ALA A 401 47.00 1.07 -38.56
N ASN A 402 46.59 2.29 -38.15
CA ASN A 402 47.48 3.43 -38.08
C ASN A 402 48.56 3.28 -36.98
N ALA A 403 48.22 2.67 -35.84
CA ALA A 403 49.19 2.39 -34.78
C ALA A 403 50.20 1.33 -35.22
N LEU A 404 49.77 0.27 -35.90
CA LEU A 404 50.63 -0.76 -36.48
C LEU A 404 51.59 -0.18 -37.54
N ALA A 405 51.05 0.62 -38.45
CA ALA A 405 51.89 1.34 -39.48
C ALA A 405 52.92 2.29 -38.82
N THR A 406 52.57 2.93 -37.70
CA THR A 406 53.49 3.79 -36.96
C THR A 406 54.61 2.97 -36.28
N VAL A 407 54.28 1.82 -35.73
CA VAL A 407 55.24 0.88 -35.10
C VAL A 407 56.16 0.29 -36.18
N GLU A 408 55.61 -0.13 -37.33
CA GLU A 408 56.41 -0.63 -38.47
C GLU A 408 57.42 0.42 -39.01
N ASN A 409 56.95 1.68 -39.13
CA ASN A 409 57.83 2.80 -39.54
C ASN A 409 58.92 3.14 -38.52
N GLN A 410 58.71 2.86 -37.22
CA GLN A 410 59.70 3.13 -36.17
C GLN A 410 60.72 1.99 -36.00
N LEU A 411 60.36 0.78 -36.38
CA LEU A 411 61.24 -0.39 -36.23
C LEU A 411 62.17 -0.67 -37.40
N GLY A 412 62.01 0.02 -38.54
CA GLY A 412 62.81 -0.15 -39.74
C GLY A 412 62.58 -1.53 -40.44
N ASP A 413 63.15 -1.71 -41.63
CA ASP A 413 62.91 -2.82 -42.56
C ASP A 413 63.29 -4.23 -42.03
N ASP A 414 63.74 -4.38 -40.78
CA ASP A 414 64.26 -5.64 -40.24
C ASP A 414 63.28 -6.48 -39.39
N VAL A 415 62.06 -5.99 -39.14
CA VAL A 415 61.07 -6.75 -38.33
C VAL A 415 59.74 -6.85 -39.04
N SER A 416 59.47 -7.98 -39.65
CA SER A 416 58.14 -8.33 -40.15
C SER A 416 57.29 -8.89 -39.00
N LEU A 417 56.30 -8.13 -38.46
CA LEU A 417 55.30 -8.62 -37.56
C LEU A 417 54.29 -9.49 -38.32
N ARG A 418 54.36 -10.79 -38.16
CA ARG A 418 53.31 -11.72 -38.60
C ARG A 418 52.23 -11.79 -37.49
N ILE A 419 51.08 -11.26 -37.76
CA ILE A 419 49.88 -11.52 -36.97
C ILE A 419 49.26 -12.82 -37.55
N GLU A 420 49.45 -13.97 -36.87
CA GLU A 420 48.75 -15.21 -37.22
C GLU A 420 47.26 -15.03 -36.84
N GLY A 421 46.38 -15.06 -37.86
CA GLY A 421 44.92 -15.16 -37.66
C GLY A 421 44.05 -14.16 -38.43
N LEU A 422 44.58 -13.45 -39.43
CA LEU A 422 43.76 -12.53 -40.25
C LEU A 422 43.57 -12.98 -41.72
N ASP A 423 43.84 -14.28 -42.01
CA ASP A 423 43.46 -14.90 -43.29
C ASP A 423 42.50 -16.01 -43.07
N GLU A 424 41.18 -15.72 -42.96
CA GLU A 424 40.06 -16.57 -43.41
C GLU A 424 38.79 -15.73 -43.58
#